data_804552ce79d2dd60359aca9a01e8bb20
#
_entry.id   804552ce79d2dd60359aca9a01e8bb20
#
_cell.length_a   1.000
_cell.length_b   1.000
_cell.length_c   1.000
_cell.angle_alpha   90.00
_cell.angle_beta   90.00
_cell.angle_gamma   90.00
#
_symmetry.space_group_name_H-M   'P 1'
#
loop_
_entity.id
_entity.type
_entity.pdbx_description
1 polymer ?
#
loop_
_entity_poly.entity_id
_entity_poly.type
_entity_poly.pdbx_seq_one_letter_code
_entity_poly.pdbx_strand_id
1 'polypeptide(L)'
;MESSCVSVHTEEAGMGKEITFEIPYIRLRFLTELLADARMPETKTAALRGGMGEMMLRQNCVMDRNCGKCFFHKACIVRNAFYTRMEKKPAYVTGDESVGYLIECTDPCTEFQKGSIFEFTMTLFGDSIAFFNIYLQAICHLGMNGLGKDRARFRILEVRNSGISSDQRGTVVRGNTVNIEEYRIGMLSDHIRKRKEKLQASNGAWSIKFLTPLSMKYRQEYMTEFWAEALVKGAARRVQMLDYYIGTEAEIPEFSAYPEIRAQDVRRSSVKRYSGTQDSHMTLRGIKGKAVFGSMPDECLDYLIAGELIHIGRNTSFGFGKYVLGREGSRDPEL
;
A
#
# COMPACT_ATOMS: atom_id res chain seq x y z
N MET A 1 9.18 56.35 36.38
CA MET A 1 10.23 55.36 36.03
C MET A 1 9.48 54.13 35.53
N GLU A 2 9.18 54.11 34.25
CA GLU A 2 8.54 53.00 33.59
C GLU A 2 9.60 52.06 33.03
N SER A 3 9.61 50.83 33.49
CA SER A 3 10.52 49.79 33.02
C SER A 3 9.78 48.96 31.97
N SER A 4 10.08 49.22 30.69
CA SER A 4 9.56 48.47 29.56
C SER A 4 10.28 47.11 29.47
N CYS A 5 9.56 46.03 29.73
CA CYS A 5 10.00 44.70 29.50
C CYS A 5 9.82 44.34 28.01
N VAL A 6 10.94 44.29 27.28
CA VAL A 6 10.96 43.84 25.88
C VAL A 6 10.99 42.32 25.92
N SER A 7 9.89 41.68 25.57
CA SER A 7 9.84 40.22 25.34
C SER A 7 10.50 39.90 23.97
N VAL A 8 11.68 39.33 24.04
CA VAL A 8 12.36 38.73 22.90
C VAL A 8 11.65 37.40 22.59
N HIS A 9 10.77 37.37 21.59
CA HIS A 9 10.32 36.16 20.97
C HIS A 9 11.45 35.62 20.10
N THR A 10 12.21 34.66 20.64
CA THR A 10 13.04 33.80 19.81
C THR A 10 12.10 32.90 19.03
N GLU A 11 11.94 33.18 17.73
CA GLU A 11 11.44 32.20 16.78
C GLU A 11 12.40 31.02 16.77
N GLU A 12 12.02 29.91 17.43
CA GLU A 12 12.63 28.61 17.17
C GLU A 12 12.34 28.28 15.70
N ALA A 13 13.34 28.43 14.85
CA ALA A 13 13.34 27.87 13.51
C ALA A 13 13.13 26.35 13.66
N GLY A 14 11.91 25.90 13.41
CA GLY A 14 11.54 24.49 13.56
C GLY A 14 12.40 23.65 12.64
N MET A 15 13.38 22.93 13.21
CA MET A 15 13.99 21.79 12.54
C MET A 15 12.86 20.81 12.20
N GLY A 16 12.65 20.53 10.92
CA GLY A 16 11.67 19.56 10.47
C GLY A 16 11.89 18.22 11.18
N LYS A 17 10.81 17.53 11.52
CA LYS A 17 10.90 16.21 12.16
C LYS A 17 11.53 15.21 11.19
N GLU A 18 12.50 14.43 11.65
CA GLU A 18 13.08 13.37 10.86
C GLU A 18 12.13 12.18 10.71
N ILE A 19 12.26 11.44 9.59
CA ILE A 19 11.53 10.19 9.38
C ILE A 19 12.05 9.12 10.34
N THR A 20 11.17 8.60 11.19
CA THR A 20 11.49 7.57 12.20
C THR A 20 11.00 6.18 11.82
N PHE A 21 10.19 6.06 10.75
CA PHE A 21 9.48 4.84 10.35
C PHE A 21 8.52 4.28 11.41
N GLU A 22 8.14 5.07 12.41
CA GLU A 22 7.19 4.67 13.47
C GLU A 22 5.74 4.69 12.95
N ILE A 23 5.49 3.95 11.88
CA ILE A 23 4.20 3.82 11.21
C ILE A 23 3.57 2.48 11.61
N PRO A 24 2.46 2.48 12.37
CA PRO A 24 1.79 1.26 12.73
C PRO A 24 1.06 0.68 11.51
N TYR A 25 1.09 -0.64 11.38
CA TYR A 25 0.36 -1.36 10.35
C TYR A 25 -0.18 -2.70 10.85
N ILE A 26 -1.25 -3.17 10.20
CA ILE A 26 -1.74 -4.54 10.30
C ILE A 26 -1.80 -5.12 8.90
N ARG A 27 -1.33 -6.35 8.71
CA ARG A 27 -1.38 -7.04 7.44
C ARG A 27 -2.21 -8.32 7.56
N LEU A 28 -3.28 -8.40 6.77
CA LEU A 28 -4.31 -9.42 6.90
C LEU A 28 -4.47 -10.18 5.59
N ARG A 29 -4.38 -11.51 5.66
CA ARG A 29 -4.62 -12.42 4.54
C ARG A 29 -6.06 -12.91 4.61
N PHE A 30 -6.82 -12.67 3.56
CA PHE A 30 -8.18 -13.13 3.37
C PHE A 30 -8.17 -14.43 2.57
N LEU A 31 -8.72 -15.47 3.17
CA LEU A 31 -8.98 -16.75 2.54
C LEU A 31 -10.46 -16.76 2.12
N THR A 32 -10.73 -16.86 0.83
CA THR A 32 -12.09 -16.78 0.28
C THR A 32 -12.42 -17.98 -0.58
N GLU A 33 -13.68 -18.37 -0.60
CA GLU A 33 -14.19 -19.50 -1.39
C GLU A 33 -15.22 -19.01 -2.41
N LEU A 34 -15.09 -19.45 -3.66
CA LEU A 34 -16.05 -19.14 -4.72
C LEU A 34 -17.33 -19.97 -4.55
N LEU A 35 -18.48 -19.29 -4.66
CA LEU A 35 -19.81 -19.89 -4.47
C LEU A 35 -20.40 -20.51 -5.75
N ALA A 36 -19.82 -20.22 -6.91
CA ALA A 36 -20.17 -20.74 -8.22
C ALA A 36 -18.93 -20.70 -9.12
N ASP A 37 -19.00 -21.41 -10.26
CA ASP A 37 -18.01 -21.24 -11.33
C ASP A 37 -17.94 -19.78 -11.74
N ALA A 38 -16.72 -19.26 -11.90
CA ALA A 38 -16.53 -17.85 -12.13
C ALA A 38 -15.32 -17.56 -13.00
N ARG A 39 -15.42 -16.45 -13.76
CA ARG A 39 -14.32 -15.85 -14.49
C ARG A 39 -13.93 -14.54 -13.81
N MET A 40 -12.67 -14.38 -13.48
CA MET A 40 -12.13 -13.16 -12.87
C MET A 40 -11.01 -12.58 -13.73
N PRO A 41 -10.75 -11.25 -13.63
CA PRO A 41 -9.61 -10.66 -14.32
C PRO A 41 -8.29 -11.23 -13.78
N GLU A 42 -7.27 -11.34 -14.62
CA GLU A 42 -5.91 -11.73 -14.21
C GLU A 42 -5.41 -10.86 -13.04
N THR A 43 -5.61 -9.54 -13.12
CA THR A 43 -5.28 -8.60 -12.05
C THR A 43 -6.53 -8.27 -11.22
N LYS A 44 -6.73 -9.00 -10.12
CA LYS A 44 -7.92 -8.87 -9.28
C LYS A 44 -7.92 -7.66 -8.36
N THR A 45 -6.75 -7.12 -8.04
CA THR A 45 -6.59 -6.01 -7.07
C THR A 45 -7.44 -4.79 -7.42
N ALA A 46 -7.48 -4.39 -8.71
CA ALA A 46 -8.27 -3.25 -9.14
C ALA A 46 -9.78 -3.49 -8.97
N ALA A 47 -10.25 -4.72 -9.24
CA ALA A 47 -11.64 -5.12 -9.06
C ALA A 47 -12.01 -5.19 -7.56
N LEU A 48 -11.13 -5.76 -6.71
CA LEU A 48 -11.31 -5.80 -5.26
C LEU A 48 -11.42 -4.39 -4.68
N ARG A 49 -10.47 -3.50 -5.02
CA ARG A 49 -10.51 -2.10 -4.56
C ARG A 49 -11.77 -1.37 -5.02
N GLY A 50 -12.08 -1.48 -6.31
CA GLY A 50 -13.25 -0.81 -6.88
C GLY A 50 -14.56 -1.31 -6.29
N GLY A 51 -14.70 -2.64 -6.16
CA GLY A 51 -15.86 -3.27 -5.56
C GLY A 51 -16.01 -2.94 -4.07
N MET A 52 -14.91 -2.97 -3.31
CA MET A 52 -14.90 -2.58 -1.91
C MET A 52 -15.36 -1.12 -1.73
N GLY A 53 -14.81 -0.19 -2.52
CA GLY A 53 -15.23 1.21 -2.48
C GLY A 53 -16.70 1.43 -2.84
N GLU A 54 -17.20 0.69 -3.82
CA GLU A 54 -18.63 0.71 -4.19
C GLU A 54 -19.51 0.21 -3.05
N MET A 55 -19.11 -0.87 -2.36
CA MET A 55 -19.87 -1.37 -1.20
C MET A 55 -19.83 -0.40 -0.04
N MET A 56 -18.68 0.23 0.25
CA MET A 56 -18.59 1.27 1.28
C MET A 56 -19.52 2.45 0.98
N LEU A 57 -19.57 2.90 -0.27
CA LEU A 57 -20.46 3.99 -0.69
C LEU A 57 -21.93 3.61 -0.54
N ARG A 58 -22.33 2.41 -0.98
CA ARG A 58 -23.71 1.94 -0.85
C ARG A 58 -24.19 1.84 0.61
N GLN A 59 -23.29 1.47 1.50
CA GLN A 59 -23.63 1.26 2.92
C GLN A 59 -23.61 2.54 3.74
N ASN A 60 -22.76 3.51 3.37
CA ASN A 60 -22.45 4.64 4.27
C ASN A 60 -22.67 6.02 3.64
N CYS A 61 -22.93 6.13 2.34
CA CYS A 61 -23.13 7.44 1.70
C CYS A 61 -24.57 7.90 1.87
N VAL A 62 -24.77 9.02 2.57
CA VAL A 62 -26.09 9.62 2.85
C VAL A 62 -26.47 10.77 1.92
N MET A 63 -25.59 11.16 0.97
CA MET A 63 -25.75 12.31 0.08
C MET A 63 -25.58 11.96 -1.40
N ASP A 64 -26.00 10.77 -1.77
CA ASP A 64 -25.98 10.28 -3.17
C ASP A 64 -24.66 10.55 -3.91
N ARG A 65 -23.52 10.35 -3.21
CA ARG A 65 -22.15 10.53 -3.71
C ARG A 65 -21.79 11.97 -4.11
N ASN A 66 -22.63 12.95 -3.75
CA ASN A 66 -22.36 14.36 -4.03
C ASN A 66 -21.49 14.96 -2.90
N CYS A 67 -20.20 14.59 -2.89
CA CYS A 67 -19.26 15.02 -1.84
C CYS A 67 -19.06 16.54 -1.79
N GLY A 68 -19.19 17.24 -2.92
CA GLY A 68 -19.05 18.70 -2.98
C GLY A 68 -20.15 19.48 -2.25
N LYS A 69 -21.35 18.87 -2.11
CA LYS A 69 -22.50 19.45 -1.41
C LYS A 69 -22.80 18.73 -0.08
N CYS A 70 -21.94 17.83 0.36
CA CYS A 70 -22.19 17.00 1.53
C CYS A 70 -21.91 17.75 2.83
N PHE A 71 -22.94 17.92 3.66
CA PHE A 71 -22.79 18.53 4.99
C PHE A 71 -22.00 17.66 5.96
N PHE A 72 -21.96 16.33 5.75
CA PHE A 72 -21.30 15.36 6.61
C PHE A 72 -19.87 15.02 6.16
N HIS A 73 -19.27 15.81 5.26
CA HIS A 73 -17.99 15.47 4.65
C HIS A 73 -16.85 15.27 5.65
N LYS A 74 -16.84 15.96 6.79
CA LYS A 74 -15.82 15.79 7.84
C LYS A 74 -15.95 14.46 8.59
N ALA A 75 -17.19 14.04 8.87
CA ALA A 75 -17.49 12.80 9.58
C ALA A 75 -17.68 11.58 8.65
N CYS A 76 -17.52 11.76 7.34
CA CYS A 76 -17.81 10.71 6.36
C CYS A 76 -16.83 9.54 6.50
N ILE A 77 -17.34 8.38 6.90
CA ILE A 77 -16.52 7.17 7.09
C ILE A 77 -15.88 6.67 5.78
N VAL A 78 -16.57 6.83 4.63
CA VAL A 78 -16.02 6.48 3.32
C VAL A 78 -14.82 7.37 2.98
N ARG A 79 -14.89 8.66 3.32
CA ARG A 79 -13.80 9.59 3.10
C ARG A 79 -12.58 9.26 3.97
N ASN A 80 -12.81 8.85 5.20
CA ASN A 80 -11.74 8.54 6.13
C ASN A 80 -11.16 7.14 5.87
N ALA A 81 -11.98 6.13 5.67
CA ALA A 81 -11.53 4.77 5.44
C ALA A 81 -11.07 4.52 3.99
N PHE A 82 -11.86 4.87 2.97
CA PHE A 82 -11.55 4.53 1.59
C PHE A 82 -10.68 5.55 0.87
N TYR A 83 -10.96 6.85 1.04
CA TYR A 83 -10.12 7.91 0.45
C TYR A 83 -8.94 8.30 1.35
N THR A 84 -8.92 7.82 2.60
CA THR A 84 -7.84 8.01 3.60
C THR A 84 -7.30 9.44 3.61
N ARG A 85 -8.18 10.36 3.99
CA ARG A 85 -7.89 11.79 3.96
C ARG A 85 -6.76 12.14 4.93
N MET A 86 -5.77 12.84 4.44
CA MET A 86 -4.77 13.52 5.25
C MET A 86 -5.27 14.92 5.62
N GLU A 87 -5.09 15.36 6.84
CA GLU A 87 -5.40 16.75 7.26
C GLU A 87 -4.44 17.74 6.60
N LYS A 88 -3.17 17.43 6.63
CA LYS A 88 -2.11 18.11 5.90
C LYS A 88 -1.48 17.17 4.88
N LYS A 89 -0.93 17.75 3.81
CA LYS A 89 -0.31 16.98 2.72
C LYS A 89 1.08 17.54 2.43
N PRO A 90 2.04 16.67 2.07
CA PRO A 90 3.30 17.13 1.50
C PRO A 90 3.04 18.02 0.27
N ALA A 91 3.85 19.04 0.05
CA ALA A 91 3.65 20.05 -1.01
C ALA A 91 3.55 19.47 -2.44
N TYR A 92 4.16 18.31 -2.68
CA TYR A 92 4.10 17.63 -3.99
C TYR A 92 2.83 16.80 -4.23
N VAL A 93 1.98 16.62 -3.19
CA VAL A 93 0.75 15.83 -3.30
C VAL A 93 -0.41 16.75 -3.70
N THR A 94 -0.80 16.70 -4.97
CA THR A 94 -1.84 17.58 -5.54
C THR A 94 -3.23 16.97 -5.53
N GLY A 95 -3.35 15.65 -5.35
CA GLY A 95 -4.63 14.91 -5.39
C GLY A 95 -4.98 14.24 -4.06
N ASP A 96 -6.14 13.57 -4.04
CA ASP A 96 -6.51 12.69 -2.94
C ASP A 96 -6.02 11.28 -3.28
N GLU A 97 -4.95 10.86 -2.63
CA GLU A 97 -4.40 9.51 -2.77
C GLU A 97 -4.81 8.65 -1.58
N SER A 98 -5.30 7.44 -1.85
CA SER A 98 -5.61 6.47 -0.79
C SER A 98 -4.31 5.88 -0.26
N VAL A 99 -3.79 6.43 0.82
CA VAL A 99 -2.50 6.04 1.42
C VAL A 99 -2.64 5.01 2.53
N GLY A 100 -3.74 5.03 3.28
CA GLY A 100 -3.93 4.26 4.50
C GLY A 100 -4.15 2.76 4.29
N TYR A 101 -4.27 2.26 3.06
CA TYR A 101 -4.40 0.82 2.81
C TYR A 101 -3.78 0.38 1.49
N LEU A 102 -3.46 -0.92 1.43
CA LEU A 102 -3.05 -1.63 0.22
C LEU A 102 -3.86 -2.92 0.09
N ILE A 103 -4.12 -3.33 -1.15
CA ILE A 103 -4.67 -4.64 -1.48
C ILE A 103 -3.69 -5.33 -2.43
N GLU A 104 -3.34 -6.58 -2.13
CA GLU A 104 -2.45 -7.42 -2.92
C GLU A 104 -3.16 -8.72 -3.28
N CYS A 105 -3.17 -9.08 -4.55
CA CYS A 105 -3.61 -10.39 -5.02
C CYS A 105 -2.67 -10.81 -6.14
N THR A 106 -1.86 -11.81 -5.89
CA THR A 106 -0.83 -12.31 -6.82
C THR A 106 -1.29 -13.49 -7.65
N ASP A 107 -2.48 -14.05 -7.36
CA ASP A 107 -3.05 -15.17 -8.10
C ASP A 107 -3.42 -14.73 -9.54
N PRO A 108 -2.76 -15.27 -10.59
CA PRO A 108 -3.04 -14.93 -11.96
C PRO A 108 -4.20 -15.74 -12.58
N CYS A 109 -4.75 -16.72 -11.85
CA CYS A 109 -5.81 -17.58 -12.36
C CYS A 109 -7.03 -16.77 -12.78
N THR A 110 -7.62 -17.09 -13.93
CA THR A 110 -8.78 -16.36 -14.47
C THR A 110 -10.07 -17.21 -14.41
N GLU A 111 -9.95 -18.52 -14.33
CA GLU A 111 -11.08 -19.43 -14.31
C GLU A 111 -11.10 -20.23 -13.02
N PHE A 112 -12.21 -20.21 -12.34
CA PHE A 112 -12.39 -20.84 -11.05
C PHE A 112 -13.65 -21.71 -11.05
N GLN A 113 -13.56 -22.89 -10.45
CA GLN A 113 -14.71 -23.73 -10.17
C GLN A 113 -15.35 -23.35 -8.83
N LYS A 114 -16.61 -23.69 -8.64
CA LYS A 114 -17.28 -23.59 -7.34
C LYS A 114 -16.45 -24.32 -6.27
N GLY A 115 -16.28 -23.68 -5.12
CA GLY A 115 -15.45 -24.20 -4.03
C GLY A 115 -13.95 -23.87 -4.16
N SER A 116 -13.49 -23.34 -5.28
CA SER A 116 -12.10 -22.87 -5.42
C SER A 116 -11.80 -21.76 -4.42
N ILE A 117 -10.58 -21.81 -3.91
CA ILE A 117 -10.05 -20.80 -3.00
C ILE A 117 -9.29 -19.74 -3.81
N PHE A 118 -9.54 -18.49 -3.54
CA PHE A 118 -8.62 -17.42 -3.91
C PHE A 118 -8.28 -16.56 -2.70
N GLU A 119 -7.07 -16.03 -2.71
CA GLU A 119 -6.53 -15.28 -1.58
C GLU A 119 -6.09 -13.89 -2.00
N PHE A 120 -6.23 -12.97 -1.07
CA PHE A 120 -5.66 -11.63 -1.19
C PHE A 120 -5.23 -11.14 0.18
N THR A 121 -4.31 -10.18 0.18
CA THR A 121 -3.83 -9.54 1.40
C THR A 121 -4.26 -8.09 1.42
N MET A 122 -4.67 -7.61 2.59
CA MET A 122 -4.91 -6.20 2.86
C MET A 122 -3.94 -5.74 3.94
N THR A 123 -3.25 -4.64 3.67
CA THR A 123 -2.44 -3.95 4.68
C THR A 123 -3.12 -2.62 5.01
N LEU A 124 -3.32 -2.35 6.29
CA LEU A 124 -3.89 -1.11 6.81
C LEU A 124 -2.81 -0.39 7.60
N PHE A 125 -2.70 0.93 7.43
CA PHE A 125 -1.71 1.78 8.07
C PHE A 125 -2.39 2.83 8.95
N GLY A 126 -1.75 3.17 10.06
CA GLY A 126 -2.21 4.24 10.94
C GLY A 126 -3.68 4.13 11.31
N ASP A 127 -4.41 5.22 11.19
CA ASP A 127 -5.83 5.32 11.54
C ASP A 127 -6.74 4.35 10.75
N SER A 128 -6.30 3.89 9.56
CA SER A 128 -7.06 2.89 8.80
C SER A 128 -7.23 1.58 9.57
N ILE A 129 -6.36 1.27 10.53
CA ILE A 129 -6.47 0.06 11.37
C ILE A 129 -7.78 0.08 12.16
N ALA A 130 -8.18 1.24 12.69
CA ALA A 130 -9.42 1.40 13.44
C ALA A 130 -10.68 1.16 12.59
N PHE A 131 -10.58 1.29 11.27
CA PHE A 131 -11.68 1.07 10.33
C PHE A 131 -11.77 -0.37 9.80
N PHE A 132 -11.03 -1.33 10.37
CA PHE A 132 -11.01 -2.71 9.85
C PHE A 132 -12.42 -3.30 9.66
N ASN A 133 -13.33 -3.10 10.61
CA ASN A 133 -14.69 -3.61 10.51
C ASN A 133 -15.44 -3.08 9.28
N ILE A 134 -15.18 -1.83 8.89
CA ILE A 134 -15.78 -1.22 7.70
C ILE A 134 -15.23 -1.86 6.42
N TYR A 135 -13.92 -2.12 6.37
CA TYR A 135 -13.33 -2.86 5.26
C TYR A 135 -13.86 -4.29 5.18
N LEU A 136 -13.94 -4.98 6.32
CA LEU A 136 -14.46 -6.34 6.39
C LEU A 136 -15.90 -6.43 5.89
N GLN A 137 -16.78 -5.54 6.39
CA GLN A 137 -18.17 -5.46 5.93
C GLN A 137 -18.27 -5.20 4.42
N ALA A 138 -17.50 -4.24 3.90
CA ALA A 138 -17.49 -3.95 2.47
C ALA A 138 -17.05 -5.14 1.63
N ILE A 139 -16.04 -5.91 2.08
CA ILE A 139 -15.58 -7.12 1.40
C ILE A 139 -16.62 -8.25 1.49
N CYS A 140 -17.28 -8.45 2.63
CA CYS A 140 -18.38 -9.41 2.76
C CYS A 140 -19.52 -9.09 1.78
N HIS A 141 -19.92 -7.83 1.71
CA HIS A 141 -20.97 -7.39 0.76
C HIS A 141 -20.51 -7.50 -0.69
N LEU A 142 -19.23 -7.24 -0.98
CA LEU A 142 -18.65 -7.47 -2.30
C LEU A 142 -18.74 -8.95 -2.67
N GLY A 143 -18.43 -9.84 -1.73
CA GLY A 143 -18.56 -11.30 -1.95
C GLY A 143 -19.98 -11.72 -2.30
N MET A 144 -20.99 -11.16 -1.62
CA MET A 144 -22.40 -11.42 -1.91
C MET A 144 -22.84 -10.84 -3.26
N ASN A 145 -22.39 -9.65 -3.61
CA ASN A 145 -22.73 -8.97 -4.87
C ASN A 145 -21.91 -9.48 -6.07
N GLY A 146 -20.76 -10.08 -5.82
CA GLY A 146 -19.84 -10.63 -6.80
C GLY A 146 -18.80 -9.63 -7.30
N LEU A 147 -17.59 -10.16 -7.53
CA LEU A 147 -16.41 -9.46 -8.01
C LEU A 147 -16.35 -9.41 -9.54
N GLY A 148 -16.00 -8.27 -10.08
CA GLY A 148 -15.75 -8.09 -11.51
C GLY A 148 -17.00 -8.09 -12.38
N LYS A 149 -16.81 -8.18 -13.71
CA LYS A 149 -17.88 -8.11 -14.71
C LYS A 149 -18.86 -9.27 -14.60
N ASP A 150 -18.33 -10.47 -14.38
CA ASP A 150 -19.13 -11.70 -14.34
C ASP A 150 -19.68 -11.98 -12.92
N ARG A 151 -19.54 -11.03 -12.01
CA ARG A 151 -20.06 -11.08 -10.64
C ARG A 151 -19.70 -12.37 -9.93
N ALA A 152 -18.40 -12.72 -9.90
CA ALA A 152 -17.88 -13.87 -9.18
C ALA A 152 -18.20 -13.76 -7.68
N ARG A 153 -19.18 -14.53 -7.21
CA ARG A 153 -19.63 -14.50 -5.82
C ARG A 153 -18.70 -15.35 -4.95
N PHE A 154 -18.34 -14.83 -3.79
CA PHE A 154 -17.47 -15.51 -2.83
C PHE A 154 -17.92 -15.28 -1.39
N ARG A 155 -17.44 -16.12 -0.48
CA ARG A 155 -17.52 -15.91 0.97
C ARG A 155 -16.12 -15.88 1.57
N ILE A 156 -15.96 -15.13 2.65
CA ILE A 156 -14.75 -15.15 3.47
C ILE A 156 -14.83 -16.41 4.36
N LEU A 157 -13.83 -17.27 4.28
CA LEU A 157 -13.68 -18.41 5.18
C LEU A 157 -12.93 -17.97 6.44
N GLU A 158 -11.85 -17.23 6.24
CA GLU A 158 -10.95 -16.84 7.32
C GLU A 158 -10.18 -15.58 6.97
N VAL A 159 -9.82 -14.79 8.00
CA VAL A 159 -8.85 -13.69 7.91
C VAL A 159 -7.78 -13.92 8.96
N ARG A 160 -6.52 -13.95 8.53
CA ARG A 160 -5.35 -14.21 9.39
C ARG A 160 -4.36 -13.04 9.32
N ASN A 161 -3.62 -12.84 10.42
CA ASN A 161 -2.42 -12.00 10.33
C ASN A 161 -1.41 -12.59 9.33
N SER A 162 -0.71 -11.73 8.59
CA SER A 162 0.26 -12.10 7.57
C SER A 162 1.51 -11.22 7.66
N GLY A 163 2.68 -11.79 7.35
CA GLY A 163 3.94 -11.04 7.28
C GLY A 163 4.56 -10.65 8.63
N ILE A 164 4.01 -11.14 9.74
CA ILE A 164 4.58 -11.07 11.07
C ILE A 164 5.14 -12.47 11.39
N SER A 165 6.14 -12.58 12.27
CA SER A 165 6.81 -13.85 12.59
C SER A 165 5.85 -15.03 12.78
N SER A 166 6.32 -16.27 12.55
CA SER A 166 5.53 -17.51 12.58
C SER A 166 4.66 -17.68 13.83
N ASP A 167 5.12 -17.16 14.97
CA ASP A 167 4.43 -17.25 16.26
C ASP A 167 3.23 -16.30 16.41
N GLN A 168 3.02 -15.39 15.45
CA GLN A 168 1.99 -14.37 15.50
C GLN A 168 0.88 -14.57 14.45
N ARG A 169 0.71 -15.79 13.94
CA ARG A 169 -0.33 -16.12 12.96
C ARG A 169 -1.69 -16.35 13.63
N GLY A 170 -2.24 -15.31 14.27
CA GLY A 170 -3.58 -15.36 14.83
C GLY A 170 -4.67 -15.27 13.76
N THR A 171 -5.78 -15.97 14.00
CA THR A 171 -6.99 -15.88 13.16
C THR A 171 -7.89 -14.77 13.69
N VAL A 172 -7.97 -13.70 12.92
CA VAL A 172 -8.76 -12.51 13.26
C VAL A 172 -10.25 -12.72 12.96
N VAL A 173 -10.57 -13.43 11.87
CA VAL A 173 -11.95 -13.76 11.51
C VAL A 173 -12.03 -15.24 11.14
N ARG A 174 -13.02 -15.94 11.69
CA ARG A 174 -13.38 -17.31 11.28
C ARG A 174 -14.88 -17.45 11.22
N GLY A 175 -15.41 -17.72 10.03
CA GLY A 175 -16.86 -17.71 9.81
C GLY A 175 -17.47 -16.35 10.16
N ASN A 176 -18.37 -16.33 11.15
CA ASN A 176 -19.05 -15.10 11.60
C ASN A 176 -18.42 -14.48 12.87
N THR A 177 -17.31 -15.03 13.35
CA THR A 177 -16.67 -14.57 14.57
C THR A 177 -15.48 -13.68 14.24
N VAL A 178 -15.43 -12.48 14.82
CA VAL A 178 -14.27 -11.58 14.79
C VAL A 178 -13.59 -11.63 16.15
N ASN A 179 -12.32 -11.98 16.16
CA ASN A 179 -11.50 -12.05 17.37
C ASN A 179 -10.49 -10.90 17.39
N ILE A 180 -10.85 -9.82 18.09
CA ILE A 180 -10.03 -8.60 18.16
C ILE A 180 -8.71 -8.86 18.92
N GLU A 181 -8.68 -9.79 19.86
CA GLU A 181 -7.47 -10.12 20.62
C GLU A 181 -6.37 -10.74 19.75
N GLU A 182 -6.75 -11.26 18.58
CA GLU A 182 -5.81 -11.81 17.62
C GLU A 182 -5.20 -10.77 16.66
N TYR A 183 -5.57 -9.49 16.74
CA TYR A 183 -4.89 -8.46 15.96
C TYR A 183 -3.41 -8.35 16.37
N ARG A 184 -2.56 -8.25 15.38
CA ARG A 184 -1.13 -8.04 15.57
C ARG A 184 -0.71 -6.79 14.81
N ILE A 185 -0.58 -5.71 15.56
CA ILE A 185 -0.09 -4.44 15.02
C ILE A 185 1.44 -4.51 15.00
N GLY A 186 2.03 -4.32 13.83
CA GLY A 186 3.46 -4.16 13.63
C GLY A 186 3.84 -2.70 13.43
N MET A 187 5.12 -2.40 13.63
CA MET A 187 5.71 -1.10 13.30
C MET A 187 6.58 -1.25 12.04
N LEU A 188 6.53 -0.27 11.15
CA LEU A 188 7.35 -0.29 9.93
C LEU A 188 8.84 -0.31 10.26
N SER A 189 9.29 0.38 11.32
CA SER A 189 10.66 0.33 11.86
C SER A 189 11.10 -1.09 12.24
N ASP A 190 10.24 -1.86 12.92
CA ASP A 190 10.51 -3.26 13.25
C ASP A 190 10.58 -4.17 12.01
N HIS A 191 9.73 -3.92 11.02
CA HIS A 191 9.79 -4.63 9.74
C HIS A 191 11.13 -4.38 9.04
N ILE A 192 11.56 -3.11 8.96
CA ILE A 192 12.83 -2.72 8.36
C ILE A 192 13.98 -3.41 9.06
N ARG A 193 14.06 -3.34 10.41
CA ARG A 193 15.12 -3.94 11.20
C ARG A 193 15.24 -5.45 10.93
N LYS A 194 14.15 -6.19 11.07
CA LYS A 194 14.12 -7.65 10.83
C LYS A 194 14.49 -8.04 9.40
N ARG A 195 14.00 -7.28 8.41
CA ARG A 195 14.27 -7.53 7.00
C ARG A 195 15.72 -7.22 6.65
N LYS A 196 16.28 -6.13 7.20
CA LYS A 196 17.68 -5.73 7.04
C LYS A 196 18.63 -6.80 7.57
N GLU A 197 18.38 -7.32 8.78
CA GLU A 197 19.14 -8.43 9.37
C GLU A 197 19.15 -9.66 8.45
N LYS A 198 17.99 -10.06 7.93
CA LYS A 198 17.86 -11.19 7.00
C LYS A 198 18.63 -10.97 5.69
N LEU A 199 18.54 -9.76 5.13
CA LEU A 199 19.21 -9.41 3.87
C LEU A 199 20.73 -9.29 4.02
N GLN A 200 21.21 -8.80 5.17
CA GLN A 200 22.63 -8.69 5.47
C GLN A 200 23.28 -10.05 5.78
N ALA A 201 22.51 -11.01 6.29
CA ALA A 201 22.99 -12.40 6.47
C ALA A 201 23.17 -13.16 5.15
N SER A 202 22.64 -12.64 4.03
CA SER A 202 22.75 -13.25 2.70
C SER A 202 23.88 -12.64 1.90
N ASN A 203 24.60 -13.47 1.11
CA ASN A 203 25.65 -13.03 0.22
C ASN A 203 25.11 -12.76 -1.20
N GLY A 204 25.91 -12.09 -2.04
CA GLY A 204 25.59 -11.78 -3.44
C GLY A 204 25.33 -10.30 -3.68
N ALA A 205 25.16 -9.91 -4.94
CA ALA A 205 24.83 -8.55 -5.31
C ALA A 205 23.39 -8.20 -4.90
N TRP A 206 23.15 -6.95 -4.54
CA TRP A 206 21.81 -6.47 -4.26
C TRP A 206 20.93 -6.51 -5.51
N SER A 207 19.69 -6.90 -5.38
CA SER A 207 18.75 -6.90 -6.50
C SER A 207 17.36 -6.49 -6.05
N ILE A 208 16.62 -5.83 -6.95
CA ILE A 208 15.22 -5.48 -6.81
C ILE A 208 14.43 -6.12 -7.96
N LYS A 209 13.30 -6.75 -7.66
CA LYS A 209 12.41 -7.37 -8.64
C LYS A 209 10.99 -6.86 -8.44
N PHE A 210 10.46 -6.17 -9.43
CA PHE A 210 9.08 -5.69 -9.40
C PHE A 210 8.11 -6.81 -9.77
N LEU A 211 7.26 -7.18 -8.80
CA LEU A 211 6.22 -8.21 -8.95
C LEU A 211 4.98 -7.64 -9.65
N THR A 212 4.72 -6.35 -9.46
CA THR A 212 3.63 -5.63 -10.13
C THR A 212 4.17 -4.41 -10.88
N PRO A 213 3.41 -3.83 -11.83
CA PRO A 213 3.92 -2.69 -12.58
C PRO A 213 4.28 -1.50 -11.69
N LEU A 214 5.42 -0.90 -11.90
CA LEU A 214 5.81 0.38 -11.33
C LEU A 214 5.38 1.50 -12.27
N SER A 215 4.52 2.40 -11.81
CA SER A 215 4.14 3.62 -12.53
C SER A 215 4.70 4.82 -11.77
N MET A 216 5.74 5.43 -12.30
CA MET A 216 6.41 6.57 -11.67
C MET A 216 6.96 7.52 -12.73
N LYS A 217 6.99 8.82 -12.41
CA LYS A 217 7.68 9.82 -13.22
C LYS A 217 9.05 10.13 -12.61
N TYR A 218 10.02 10.26 -13.47
CA TYR A 218 11.34 10.77 -13.15
C TYR A 218 11.71 11.83 -14.19
N ARG A 219 12.20 12.99 -13.77
CA ARG A 219 12.48 14.14 -14.66
C ARG A 219 11.30 14.51 -15.58
N GLN A 220 10.08 14.53 -14.99
CA GLN A 220 8.79 14.85 -15.65
C GLN A 220 8.26 13.77 -16.61
N GLU A 221 9.01 12.73 -16.95
CA GLU A 221 8.63 11.67 -17.86
C GLU A 221 8.30 10.37 -17.13
N TYR A 222 7.41 9.55 -17.70
CA TYR A 222 7.18 8.21 -17.17
C TYR A 222 8.40 7.34 -17.41
N MET A 223 8.83 6.64 -16.35
CA MET A 223 9.99 5.75 -16.41
C MET A 223 9.76 4.63 -17.41
N THR A 224 10.79 4.37 -18.23
CA THR A 224 10.90 3.24 -19.16
C THR A 224 11.99 2.26 -18.75
N GLU A 225 12.82 2.65 -17.78
CA GLU A 225 13.88 1.88 -17.14
C GLU A 225 13.93 2.24 -15.64
N PHE A 226 14.68 1.49 -14.85
CA PHE A 226 14.86 1.80 -13.43
C PHE A 226 15.99 2.81 -13.24
N TRP A 227 15.74 3.78 -12.38
CA TRP A 227 16.69 4.78 -11.91
C TRP A 227 16.78 4.66 -10.39
N ALA A 228 17.95 4.33 -9.85
CA ALA A 228 18.12 4.09 -8.41
C ALA A 228 17.68 5.29 -7.57
N GLU A 229 18.07 6.50 -7.96
CA GLU A 229 17.60 7.74 -7.32
C GLU A 229 16.07 7.83 -7.30
N ALA A 230 15.41 7.52 -8.41
CA ALA A 230 13.96 7.57 -8.49
C ALA A 230 13.31 6.53 -7.57
N LEU A 231 13.86 5.31 -7.49
CA LEU A 231 13.36 4.25 -6.62
C LEU A 231 13.46 4.65 -5.15
N VAL A 232 14.63 5.13 -4.71
CA VAL A 232 14.87 5.57 -3.32
C VAL A 232 13.97 6.75 -2.97
N LYS A 233 13.96 7.81 -3.79
CA LYS A 233 13.08 8.98 -3.58
C LYS A 233 11.61 8.61 -3.64
N GLY A 234 11.23 7.64 -4.47
CA GLY A 234 9.87 7.11 -4.53
C GLY A 234 9.46 6.42 -3.24
N ALA A 235 10.35 5.62 -2.64
CA ALA A 235 10.14 4.99 -1.35
C ALA A 235 10.06 6.03 -0.22
N ALA A 236 10.99 6.99 -0.18
CA ALA A 236 11.00 8.05 0.81
C ALA A 236 9.72 8.91 0.77
N ARG A 237 9.26 9.29 -0.43
CA ARG A 237 7.97 10.01 -0.59
C ARG A 237 6.78 9.19 -0.10
N ARG A 238 6.81 7.88 -0.29
CA ARG A 238 5.71 7.02 0.18
C ARG A 238 5.70 6.90 1.69
N VAL A 239 6.88 6.80 2.33
CA VAL A 239 7.02 6.87 3.80
C VAL A 239 6.51 8.22 4.30
N GLN A 240 6.97 9.32 3.73
CA GLN A 240 6.53 10.68 4.11
C GLN A 240 5.01 10.85 4.00
N MET A 241 4.37 10.32 2.95
CA MET A 241 2.92 10.36 2.83
C MET A 241 2.22 9.62 3.97
N LEU A 242 2.79 8.52 4.44
CA LEU A 242 2.26 7.79 5.60
C LEU A 242 2.52 8.54 6.91
N ASP A 243 3.69 9.19 7.06
CA ASP A 243 3.97 10.06 8.21
C ASP A 243 2.95 11.22 8.29
N TYR A 244 2.66 11.87 7.17
CA TYR A 244 1.62 12.90 7.11
C TYR A 244 0.23 12.35 7.41
N TYR A 245 -0.05 11.12 6.97
CA TYR A 245 -1.32 10.46 7.23
C TYR A 245 -1.54 10.17 8.73
N ILE A 246 -0.47 9.85 9.48
CA ILE A 246 -0.52 9.64 10.93
C ILE A 246 -0.24 10.94 11.73
N GLY A 247 -0.10 12.09 11.06
CA GLY A 247 0.07 13.40 11.69
C GLY A 247 1.50 13.73 12.17
N THR A 248 2.52 12.98 11.72
CA THR A 248 3.92 13.24 12.13
C THR A 248 4.57 14.38 11.36
N GLU A 249 4.24 14.57 10.09
CA GLU A 249 4.76 15.63 9.20
C GLU A 249 6.29 15.63 9.07
N ALA A 250 6.89 14.43 8.93
CA ALA A 250 8.33 14.29 8.81
C ALA A 250 8.85 14.73 7.44
N GLU A 251 10.10 15.16 7.38
CA GLU A 251 10.78 15.58 6.15
C GLU A 251 11.65 14.46 5.58
N ILE A 252 11.73 14.41 4.25
CA ILE A 252 12.62 13.47 3.55
C ILE A 252 14.05 13.98 3.70
N PRO A 253 15.02 13.13 4.16
CA PRO A 253 16.40 13.55 4.25
C PRO A 253 17.02 13.75 2.86
N GLU A 254 18.09 14.53 2.80
CA GLU A 254 18.97 14.54 1.65
C GLU A 254 19.84 13.28 1.66
N PHE A 255 19.85 12.55 0.55
CA PHE A 255 20.66 11.35 0.40
C PHE A 255 22.05 11.72 -0.12
N SER A 256 23.09 11.28 0.57
CA SER A 256 24.49 11.55 0.19
C SER A 256 24.92 10.77 -1.06
N ALA A 257 24.34 9.58 -1.26
CA ALA A 257 24.61 8.72 -2.40
C ALA A 257 23.38 7.86 -2.75
N TYR A 258 23.36 7.32 -3.96
CA TYR A 258 22.35 6.37 -4.44
C TYR A 258 22.99 5.05 -4.86
N PRO A 259 22.25 3.92 -4.80
CA PRO A 259 22.74 2.66 -5.37
C PRO A 259 23.11 2.79 -6.85
N GLU A 260 24.17 2.13 -7.27
CA GLU A 260 24.56 2.06 -8.67
C GLU A 260 23.88 0.84 -9.34
N ILE A 261 23.10 1.07 -10.39
CA ILE A 261 22.51 -0.02 -11.18
C ILE A 261 23.58 -0.55 -12.14
N ARG A 262 23.99 -1.82 -11.95
CA ARG A 262 24.95 -2.52 -12.81
C ARG A 262 24.30 -3.21 -14.00
N ALA A 263 23.10 -3.74 -13.80
CA ALA A 263 22.35 -4.43 -14.83
C ALA A 263 20.84 -4.28 -14.55
N GLN A 264 20.05 -4.26 -15.60
CA GLN A 264 18.59 -4.29 -15.47
C GLN A 264 17.95 -4.98 -16.68
N ASP A 265 16.87 -5.70 -16.41
CA ASP A 265 15.94 -6.24 -17.41
C ASP A 265 14.57 -5.63 -17.14
N VAL A 266 14.09 -4.79 -18.07
CA VAL A 266 12.88 -4.01 -17.89
C VAL A 266 11.95 -4.20 -19.08
N ARG A 267 10.67 -4.41 -18.78
CA ARG A 267 9.62 -4.51 -19.79
C ARG A 267 8.44 -3.61 -19.47
N ARG A 268 7.80 -3.06 -20.50
CA ARG A 268 6.56 -2.34 -20.36
C ARG A 268 5.46 -3.28 -19.88
N SER A 269 4.59 -2.79 -19.00
CA SER A 269 3.47 -3.55 -18.48
C SER A 269 2.25 -2.64 -18.33
N SER A 270 1.06 -3.21 -18.47
CA SER A 270 -0.17 -2.45 -18.28
C SER A 270 -1.26 -3.31 -17.67
N VAL A 271 -2.14 -2.66 -16.92
CA VAL A 271 -3.32 -3.28 -16.31
C VAL A 271 -4.57 -2.56 -16.82
N LYS A 272 -5.48 -3.31 -17.43
CA LYS A 272 -6.79 -2.78 -17.82
C LYS A 272 -7.72 -2.83 -16.61
N ARG A 273 -8.41 -1.74 -16.34
CA ARG A 273 -9.44 -1.67 -15.32
C ARG A 273 -10.67 -0.94 -15.81
N TYR A 274 -11.82 -1.29 -15.27
CA TYR A 274 -13.04 -0.53 -15.45
C TYR A 274 -13.17 0.51 -14.32
N SER A 275 -13.52 1.74 -14.67
CA SER A 275 -13.81 2.82 -13.73
C SER A 275 -15.32 3.01 -13.63
N GLY A 276 -15.92 2.58 -12.52
CA GLY A 276 -17.35 2.78 -12.28
C GLY A 276 -17.76 4.26 -12.19
N THR A 277 -16.84 5.13 -11.78
CA THR A 277 -17.11 6.59 -11.70
C THR A 277 -17.13 7.25 -13.09
N GLN A 278 -16.31 6.76 -14.01
CA GLN A 278 -16.18 7.30 -15.38
C GLN A 278 -16.89 6.45 -16.42
N ASP A 279 -17.49 5.34 -16.00
CA ASP A 279 -18.15 4.35 -16.86
C ASP A 279 -17.31 3.96 -18.10
N SER A 280 -16.01 3.79 -17.88
CA SER A 280 -15.04 3.57 -18.97
C SER A 280 -13.92 2.62 -18.60
N HIS A 281 -13.37 1.96 -19.63
CA HIS A 281 -12.15 1.19 -19.49
C HIS A 281 -10.92 2.10 -19.47
N MET A 282 -10.11 1.97 -18.44
CA MET A 282 -8.84 2.68 -18.30
C MET A 282 -7.66 1.70 -18.35
N THR A 283 -6.58 2.13 -18.97
CA THR A 283 -5.33 1.36 -18.98
C THR A 283 -4.31 2.07 -18.10
N LEU A 284 -3.93 1.43 -16.99
CA LEU A 284 -2.84 1.88 -16.14
C LEU A 284 -1.53 1.29 -16.68
N ARG A 285 -0.54 2.15 -16.96
CA ARG A 285 0.74 1.78 -17.56
C ARG A 285 1.86 1.85 -16.53
N GLY A 286 2.86 1.01 -16.69
CA GLY A 286 4.07 0.98 -15.88
C GLY A 286 5.14 0.09 -16.48
N ILE A 287 6.17 -0.17 -15.72
CA ILE A 287 7.26 -1.08 -16.06
C ILE A 287 7.37 -2.19 -15.02
N LYS A 288 7.83 -3.37 -15.44
CA LYS A 288 8.18 -4.52 -14.58
C LYS A 288 9.56 -4.99 -14.93
N GLY A 289 10.20 -5.68 -14.02
CA GLY A 289 11.50 -6.28 -14.29
C GLY A 289 12.35 -6.38 -13.04
N LYS A 290 13.66 -6.54 -13.27
CA LYS A 290 14.68 -6.70 -12.24
C LYS A 290 15.80 -5.70 -12.49
N ALA A 291 16.39 -5.17 -11.41
CA ALA A 291 17.68 -4.48 -11.45
C ALA A 291 18.63 -5.08 -10.42
N VAL A 292 19.93 -5.04 -10.74
CA VAL A 292 21.04 -5.48 -9.89
C VAL A 292 21.88 -4.26 -9.56
N PHE A 293 22.21 -4.10 -8.27
CA PHE A 293 22.99 -2.97 -7.78
C PHE A 293 24.43 -3.38 -7.43
N GLY A 294 25.36 -2.49 -7.68
CA GLY A 294 26.77 -2.65 -7.29
C GLY A 294 27.02 -2.37 -5.83
N SER A 295 26.45 -1.29 -5.35
CA SER A 295 26.49 -0.85 -3.95
C SER A 295 25.10 -0.53 -3.44
N MET A 296 24.95 -0.53 -2.13
CA MET A 296 23.68 -0.15 -1.47
C MET A 296 24.04 0.67 -0.23
N PRO A 297 23.94 2.01 -0.29
CA PRO A 297 24.09 2.85 0.88
C PRO A 297 23.06 2.49 1.95
N ASP A 298 23.49 2.43 3.21
CA ASP A 298 22.60 2.03 4.33
C ASP A 298 21.40 2.96 4.48
N GLU A 299 21.60 4.27 4.26
CA GLU A 299 20.54 5.26 4.26
C GLU A 299 19.45 5.00 3.19
N CYS A 300 19.83 4.43 2.04
CA CYS A 300 18.89 4.05 0.98
C CYS A 300 18.19 2.73 1.26
N LEU A 301 18.90 1.80 1.94
CA LEU A 301 18.43 0.45 2.19
C LEU A 301 17.16 0.43 3.02
N ASP A 302 17.08 1.24 4.07
CA ASP A 302 15.91 1.29 4.96
C ASP A 302 14.66 1.74 4.22
N TYR A 303 14.77 2.75 3.34
CA TYR A 303 13.66 3.18 2.49
C TYR A 303 13.24 2.12 1.48
N LEU A 304 14.20 1.42 0.87
CA LEU A 304 13.87 0.36 -0.09
C LEU A 304 13.26 -0.85 0.62
N ILE A 305 13.66 -1.18 1.84
CA ILE A 305 12.98 -2.21 2.65
C ILE A 305 11.56 -1.77 3.02
N ALA A 306 11.39 -0.52 3.47
CA ALA A 306 10.06 0.02 3.73
C ALA A 306 9.15 -0.13 2.49
N GLY A 307 9.67 0.22 1.32
CA GLY A 307 8.95 0.16 0.05
C GLY A 307 8.46 -1.24 -0.35
N GLU A 308 9.09 -2.33 0.11
CA GLU A 308 8.59 -3.71 -0.08
C GLU A 308 7.19 -3.88 0.52
N LEU A 309 6.97 -3.29 1.72
CA LEU A 309 5.71 -3.38 2.44
C LEU A 309 4.68 -2.35 1.98
N ILE A 310 5.12 -1.08 1.77
CA ILE A 310 4.21 0.04 1.51
C ILE A 310 3.97 0.31 0.03
N HIS A 311 4.65 -0.40 -0.88
CA HIS A 311 4.69 -0.18 -2.33
C HIS A 311 5.16 1.23 -2.72
N ILE A 312 5.66 1.40 -3.94
CA ILE A 312 6.16 2.71 -4.40
C ILE A 312 5.54 3.16 -5.71
N GLY A 313 5.61 4.46 -5.97
CA GLY A 313 5.08 5.08 -7.17
C GLY A 313 3.58 5.35 -7.10
N ARG A 314 2.94 5.46 -8.26
CA ARG A 314 1.52 5.78 -8.42
C ARG A 314 0.67 4.52 -8.46
N ASN A 315 -0.62 4.66 -8.14
CA ASN A 315 -1.60 3.58 -8.21
C ASN A 315 -1.32 2.41 -7.22
N THR A 316 -0.64 2.66 -6.12
CA THR A 316 -0.34 1.64 -5.10
C THR A 316 -1.61 1.00 -4.54
N SER A 317 -2.69 1.77 -4.34
CA SER A 317 -3.99 1.23 -3.92
C SER A 317 -4.65 0.30 -4.96
N PHE A 318 -4.14 0.26 -6.21
CA PHE A 318 -4.49 -0.72 -7.23
C PHE A 318 -3.46 -1.85 -7.36
N GLY A 319 -2.57 -1.99 -6.38
CA GLY A 319 -1.55 -3.04 -6.30
C GLY A 319 -0.29 -2.77 -7.13
N PHE A 320 -0.09 -1.55 -7.65
CA PHE A 320 1.13 -1.18 -8.38
C PHE A 320 2.31 -0.98 -7.42
N GLY A 321 3.51 -1.10 -7.96
CA GLY A 321 4.75 -0.76 -7.26
C GLY A 321 5.19 -1.75 -6.19
N LYS A 322 4.62 -2.98 -6.18
CA LYS A 322 5.12 -4.06 -5.33
C LYS A 322 6.41 -4.63 -5.89
N TYR A 323 7.40 -4.78 -5.03
CA TYR A 323 8.66 -5.41 -5.34
C TYR A 323 9.19 -6.23 -4.18
N VAL A 324 10.23 -6.98 -4.43
CA VAL A 324 11.07 -7.62 -3.43
C VAL A 324 12.51 -7.18 -3.62
N LEU A 325 13.17 -6.91 -2.50
CA LEU A 325 14.60 -6.63 -2.42
C LEU A 325 15.31 -7.90 -1.97
N GLY A 326 16.45 -8.23 -2.58
CA GLY A 326 17.16 -9.45 -2.21
C GLY A 326 18.62 -9.44 -2.64
N ARG A 327 19.25 -10.59 -2.46
CA ARG A 327 20.61 -10.85 -2.91
C ARG A 327 20.58 -11.85 -4.07
N GLU A 328 21.40 -11.64 -5.11
CA GLU A 328 21.51 -12.61 -6.20
C GLU A 328 22.03 -13.95 -5.69
N GLY A 329 21.40 -15.05 -6.14
CA GLY A 329 21.71 -16.39 -5.66
C GLY A 329 21.14 -16.76 -4.31
N SER A 330 20.42 -15.87 -3.65
CA SER A 330 19.68 -16.18 -2.42
C SER A 330 18.49 -17.10 -2.72
N ARG A 331 18.24 -18.07 -1.83
CA ARG A 331 17.03 -18.91 -1.83
C ARG A 331 15.87 -18.25 -1.11
N ASP A 332 15.77 -16.92 -1.13
CA ASP A 332 14.62 -16.24 -0.54
C ASP A 332 13.36 -16.62 -1.33
N PRO A 333 12.34 -17.27 -0.72
CA PRO A 333 11.14 -17.72 -1.42
C PRO A 333 10.30 -16.58 -2.00
N GLU A 334 10.60 -15.33 -1.63
CA GLU A 334 9.94 -14.14 -2.17
C GLU A 334 10.63 -13.58 -3.44
N LEU A 335 11.85 -14.05 -3.79
CA LEU A 335 12.58 -13.75 -5.02
C LEU A 335 12.24 -14.74 -6.15
#